data_a35736fde95e29d0b040866f1c14fa1c
#
_entry.id   a35736fde95e29d0b040866f1c14fa1c
#
_cell.length_a   1.000
_cell.length_b   1.000
_cell.length_c   1.000
_cell.angle_alpha   90.00
_cell.angle_beta   90.00
_cell.angle_gamma   90.00
#
_symmetry.space_group_name_H-M   'P 1'
#
loop_
_entity.id
_entity.type
_entity.pdbx_description
1 polymer ?
#
loop_
_entity_poly.entity_id
_entity_poly.type
_entity_poly.pdbx_seq_one_letter_code
_entity_poly.pdbx_strand_id
1 'polypeptide(L)'
;MEAKKLFAVVGTDARQAAAGRVLERAGYAVGGAEQVALADYILLPLPLDAARTPLAELLRAAKPGAVALGGRLSVQAKTIAQKAGVELVDYFARPELTVYNAIPTAEGCIGILLAERTRTLWGTNLLLLGFGPVGQALGARLAALGANVTVCARRAEQRALAESL
;
A
#
# COMPACT_ATOMS: atom_id res chain seq x y z
N MET A 1 5.57 30.88 -14.50
CA MET A 1 5.16 29.93 -13.43
C MET A 1 4.69 28.68 -14.11
N GLU A 2 5.34 27.57 -13.88
CA GLU A 2 4.87 26.28 -14.39
C GLU A 2 3.53 25.94 -13.71
N ALA A 3 2.54 25.51 -14.51
CA ALA A 3 1.24 25.14 -13.97
C ALA A 3 1.41 23.94 -13.03
N LYS A 4 0.80 24.01 -11.82
CA LYS A 4 0.84 22.89 -10.87
C LYS A 4 0.20 21.67 -11.49
N LYS A 5 0.87 20.53 -11.39
CA LYS A 5 0.29 19.24 -11.79
C LYS A 5 -0.91 18.90 -10.92
N LEU A 6 -1.98 18.43 -11.56
CA LEU A 6 -3.24 18.06 -10.91
C LEU A 6 -3.32 16.55 -10.70
N PHE A 7 -3.60 16.14 -9.47
CA PHE A 7 -3.93 14.77 -9.11
C PHE A 7 -5.44 14.63 -8.88
N ALA A 8 -6.08 13.71 -9.58
CA ALA A 8 -7.42 13.25 -9.26
C ALA A 8 -7.33 12.04 -8.34
N VAL A 9 -7.77 12.18 -7.10
CA VAL A 9 -7.77 11.08 -6.12
C VAL A 9 -9.12 10.39 -6.16
N VAL A 10 -9.14 9.14 -6.60
CA VAL A 10 -10.34 8.34 -6.78
C VAL A 10 -10.55 7.44 -5.57
N GLY A 11 -11.74 7.50 -4.98
CA GLY A 11 -12.11 6.75 -3.77
C GLY A 11 -12.26 7.64 -2.55
N THR A 12 -12.94 7.10 -1.54
CA THR A 12 -13.36 7.87 -0.35
C THR A 12 -12.79 7.31 0.96
N ASP A 13 -11.91 6.31 0.89
CA ASP A 13 -11.34 5.72 2.11
C ASP A 13 -10.28 6.63 2.76
N ALA A 14 -9.95 6.34 4.02
CA ALA A 14 -9.01 7.15 4.80
C ALA A 14 -7.61 7.22 4.18
N ARG A 15 -7.20 6.21 3.40
CA ARG A 15 -5.89 6.17 2.71
C ARG A 15 -5.87 7.15 1.55
N GLN A 16 -6.96 7.20 0.76
CA GLN A 16 -7.10 8.15 -0.33
C GLN A 16 -7.13 9.59 0.20
N ALA A 17 -7.88 9.83 1.27
CA ALA A 17 -7.88 11.13 1.93
C ALA A 17 -6.48 11.53 2.46
N ALA A 18 -5.74 10.57 3.04
CA ALA A 18 -4.38 10.81 3.50
C ALA A 18 -3.41 11.10 2.34
N ALA A 19 -3.53 10.35 1.23
CA ALA A 19 -2.73 10.56 0.03
C ALA A 19 -2.97 11.95 -0.56
N GLY A 20 -4.25 12.40 -0.64
CA GLY A 20 -4.59 13.76 -1.07
C GLY A 20 -3.87 14.82 -0.24
N ARG A 21 -3.94 14.73 1.09
CA ARG A 21 -3.24 15.67 1.99
C ARG A 21 -1.71 15.67 1.81
N VAL A 22 -1.12 14.51 1.55
CA VAL A 22 0.33 14.41 1.28
C VAL A 22 0.69 15.11 -0.02
N LEU A 23 -0.10 14.90 -1.08
CA LEU A 23 0.10 15.56 -2.37
C LEU A 23 -0.07 17.09 -2.29
N GLU A 24 -1.08 17.58 -1.57
CA GLU A 24 -1.29 19.01 -1.32
C GLU A 24 -0.09 19.64 -0.60
N ARG A 25 0.43 18.98 0.46
CA ARG A 25 1.63 19.42 1.18
C ARG A 25 2.88 19.43 0.31
N ALA A 26 2.95 18.52 -0.66
CA ALA A 26 4.02 18.48 -1.65
C ALA A 26 3.88 19.55 -2.75
N GLY A 27 2.81 20.36 -2.71
CA GLY A 27 2.60 21.48 -3.61
C GLY A 27 1.80 21.16 -4.88
N TYR A 28 1.25 19.95 -5.00
CA TYR A 28 0.38 19.59 -6.13
C TYR A 28 -1.04 20.12 -5.94
N ALA A 29 -1.76 20.30 -7.07
CA ALA A 29 -3.19 20.48 -7.04
C ALA A 29 -3.87 19.10 -6.85
N VAL A 30 -4.89 19.03 -6.01
CA VAL A 30 -5.61 17.78 -5.73
C VAL A 30 -7.10 18.00 -5.90
N GLY A 31 -7.76 17.07 -6.58
CA GLY A 31 -9.20 17.01 -6.75
C GLY A 31 -9.73 15.59 -6.63
N GLY A 32 -11.04 15.43 -6.74
CA GLY A 32 -11.71 14.14 -6.70
C GLY A 32 -11.85 13.48 -8.07
N ALA A 33 -12.66 12.42 -8.11
CA ALA A 33 -12.92 11.65 -9.33
C ALA A 33 -13.56 12.49 -10.45
N GLU A 34 -14.28 13.55 -10.10
CA GLU A 34 -14.93 14.48 -11.03
C GLU A 34 -13.90 15.31 -11.86
N GLN A 35 -12.66 15.37 -11.40
CA GLN A 35 -11.59 16.10 -12.08
C GLN A 35 -10.68 15.23 -12.96
N VAL A 36 -11.01 13.96 -13.14
CA VAL A 36 -10.20 13.01 -13.93
C VAL A 36 -9.91 13.51 -15.34
N ALA A 37 -10.89 14.18 -15.98
CA ALA A 37 -10.73 14.72 -17.34
C ALA A 37 -9.68 15.86 -17.44
N LEU A 38 -9.31 16.47 -16.32
CA LEU A 38 -8.34 17.57 -16.25
C LEU A 38 -7.02 17.13 -15.63
N ALA A 39 -7.00 15.99 -14.94
CA ALA A 39 -5.88 15.55 -14.12
C ALA A 39 -4.68 15.10 -14.96
N ASP A 40 -3.48 15.43 -14.50
CA ASP A 40 -2.22 14.88 -15.01
C ASP A 40 -1.99 13.46 -14.48
N TYR A 41 -2.41 13.23 -13.23
CA TYR A 41 -2.27 11.96 -12.54
C TYR A 41 -3.60 11.54 -11.93
N ILE A 42 -3.91 10.25 -12.02
CA ILE A 42 -5.14 9.66 -11.46
C ILE A 42 -4.72 8.64 -10.42
N LEU A 43 -4.93 8.93 -9.14
CA LEU A 43 -4.64 8.01 -8.05
C LEU A 43 -5.85 7.11 -7.80
N LEU A 44 -5.71 5.84 -8.15
CA LEU A 44 -6.75 4.82 -8.03
C LEU A 44 -6.82 4.24 -6.60
N PRO A 45 -7.99 3.74 -6.16
CA PRO A 45 -8.14 3.13 -4.85
C PRO A 45 -7.35 1.82 -4.73
N LEU A 46 -7.02 1.44 -3.49
CA LEU A 46 -6.37 0.16 -3.17
C LEU A 46 -7.18 -0.56 -2.07
N PRO A 47 -7.67 -1.78 -2.30
CA PRO A 47 -7.60 -2.51 -3.58
C PRO A 47 -8.45 -1.84 -4.67
N LEU A 48 -8.05 -2.05 -5.93
CA LEU A 48 -8.85 -1.64 -7.07
C LEU A 48 -9.97 -2.67 -7.27
N ASP A 49 -11.13 -2.38 -6.70
CA ASP A 49 -12.34 -3.21 -6.83
C ASP A 49 -13.12 -2.78 -8.09
N ALA A 50 -13.12 -3.66 -9.10
CA ALA A 50 -13.81 -3.41 -10.36
C ALA A 50 -15.33 -3.24 -10.20
N ALA A 51 -15.94 -3.80 -9.15
CA ALA A 51 -17.37 -3.63 -8.85
C ALA A 51 -17.69 -2.25 -8.29
N ARG A 52 -16.73 -1.60 -7.64
CA ARG A 52 -16.91 -0.27 -7.01
C ARG A 52 -16.29 0.86 -7.81
N THR A 53 -15.36 0.55 -8.71
CA THR A 53 -14.65 1.54 -9.51
C THR A 53 -14.88 1.26 -10.99
N PRO A 54 -15.68 2.09 -11.69
CA PRO A 54 -15.92 1.93 -13.13
C PRO A 54 -14.67 2.33 -13.93
N LEU A 55 -13.60 1.52 -13.80
CA LEU A 55 -12.27 1.84 -14.31
C LEU A 55 -12.26 2.18 -15.80
N ALA A 56 -13.06 1.46 -16.61
CA ALA A 56 -13.10 1.68 -18.06
C ALA A 56 -13.69 3.06 -18.43
N GLU A 57 -14.70 3.52 -17.69
CA GLU A 57 -15.32 4.83 -17.91
C GLU A 57 -14.39 5.93 -17.43
N LEU A 58 -13.82 5.74 -16.25
CA LEU A 58 -12.89 6.68 -15.64
C LEU A 58 -11.66 6.92 -16.51
N LEU A 59 -11.04 5.85 -17.04
CA LEU A 59 -9.84 6.00 -17.87
C LEU A 59 -10.18 6.54 -19.27
N ARG A 60 -11.37 6.27 -19.81
CA ARG A 60 -11.80 6.90 -21.08
C ARG A 60 -12.00 8.42 -20.94
N ALA A 61 -12.39 8.88 -19.74
CA ALA A 61 -12.56 10.31 -19.47
C ALA A 61 -11.22 11.03 -19.24
N ALA A 62 -10.12 10.31 -19.02
CA ALA A 62 -8.82 10.90 -18.78
C ALA A 62 -8.31 11.68 -19.98
N LYS A 63 -7.65 12.81 -19.75
CA LYS A 63 -7.04 13.59 -20.81
C LYS A 63 -5.85 12.83 -21.45
N PRO A 64 -5.52 13.13 -22.73
CA PRO A 64 -4.32 12.57 -23.35
C PRO A 64 -3.06 12.84 -22.53
N GLY A 65 -2.23 11.81 -22.34
CA GLY A 65 -1.00 11.88 -21.58
C GLY A 65 -1.16 11.84 -20.05
N ALA A 66 -2.38 11.65 -19.54
CA ALA A 66 -2.60 11.37 -18.12
C ALA A 66 -2.01 10.02 -17.73
N VAL A 67 -1.50 9.92 -16.48
CA VAL A 67 -0.94 8.68 -15.91
C VAL A 67 -1.82 8.22 -14.76
N ALA A 68 -2.30 6.98 -14.81
CA ALA A 68 -3.02 6.36 -13.72
C ALA A 68 -2.07 5.58 -12.80
N LEU A 69 -2.22 5.78 -11.50
CA LEU A 69 -1.40 5.18 -10.44
C LEU A 69 -2.28 4.24 -9.62
N GLY A 70 -1.96 2.95 -9.60
CA GLY A 70 -2.68 1.95 -8.84
C GLY A 70 -1.75 1.01 -8.11
N GLY A 71 -2.28 0.19 -7.22
CA GLY A 71 -1.52 -0.84 -6.55
C GLY A 71 -2.14 -2.22 -6.70
N ARG A 72 -1.30 -3.26 -6.85
CA ARG A 72 -1.72 -4.66 -7.04
C ARG A 72 -2.66 -4.82 -8.23
N LEU A 73 -2.24 -4.31 -9.37
CA LEU A 73 -3.05 -4.24 -10.58
C LEU A 73 -3.27 -5.63 -11.20
N SER A 74 -4.53 -5.96 -11.47
CA SER A 74 -4.90 -7.18 -12.19
C SER A 74 -4.56 -7.07 -13.68
N VAL A 75 -4.46 -8.22 -14.36
CA VAL A 75 -4.31 -8.30 -15.81
C VAL A 75 -5.47 -7.55 -16.51
N GLN A 76 -6.69 -7.70 -15.99
CA GLN A 76 -7.86 -7.01 -16.51
C GLN A 76 -7.73 -5.48 -16.42
N ALA A 77 -7.25 -4.94 -15.30
CA ALA A 77 -7.04 -3.50 -15.14
C ALA A 77 -6.01 -2.96 -16.16
N LYS A 78 -4.92 -3.69 -16.37
CA LYS A 78 -3.90 -3.36 -17.38
C LYS A 78 -4.48 -3.37 -18.79
N THR A 79 -5.31 -4.37 -19.13
CA THR A 79 -5.98 -4.45 -20.44
C THR A 79 -6.94 -3.28 -20.65
N ILE A 80 -7.69 -2.87 -19.63
CA ILE A 80 -8.61 -1.72 -19.70
C ILE A 80 -7.81 -0.43 -19.96
N ALA A 81 -6.72 -0.21 -19.23
CA ALA A 81 -5.88 0.97 -19.39
C ALA A 81 -5.25 1.03 -20.79
N GLN A 82 -4.75 -0.10 -21.29
CA GLN A 82 -4.20 -0.20 -22.65
C GLN A 82 -5.26 0.16 -23.72
N LYS A 83 -6.49 -0.33 -23.58
CA LYS A 83 -7.59 0.01 -24.49
C LYS A 83 -8.00 1.47 -24.41
N ALA A 84 -7.86 2.10 -23.25
CA ALA A 84 -8.13 3.53 -23.06
C ALA A 84 -6.96 4.43 -23.49
N GLY A 85 -5.79 3.87 -23.84
CA GLY A 85 -4.59 4.63 -24.18
C GLY A 85 -3.98 5.39 -22.99
N VAL A 86 -4.25 4.96 -21.77
CA VAL A 86 -3.75 5.58 -20.52
C VAL A 86 -2.62 4.74 -19.97
N GLU A 87 -1.50 5.37 -19.63
CA GLU A 87 -0.41 4.73 -18.90
C GLU A 87 -0.89 4.34 -17.49
N LEU A 88 -0.69 3.07 -17.11
CA LEU A 88 -1.09 2.56 -15.80
C LEU A 88 0.13 2.00 -15.06
N VAL A 89 0.52 2.69 -14.00
CA VAL A 89 1.69 2.37 -13.18
C VAL A 89 1.27 1.63 -11.91
N ASP A 90 1.86 0.46 -11.68
CA ASP A 90 1.68 -0.29 -10.42
C ASP A 90 2.74 0.14 -9.40
N TYR A 91 2.38 1.02 -8.47
CA TYR A 91 3.30 1.45 -7.42
C TYR A 91 3.63 0.35 -6.41
N PHE A 92 2.82 -0.73 -6.32
CA PHE A 92 3.14 -1.91 -5.49
C PHE A 92 4.21 -2.81 -6.10
N ALA A 93 4.58 -2.61 -7.37
CA ALA A 93 5.72 -3.27 -7.97
C ALA A 93 7.07 -2.73 -7.44
N ARG A 94 7.05 -1.64 -6.67
CA ARG A 94 8.23 -1.05 -6.05
C ARG A 94 8.62 -1.82 -4.78
N PRO A 95 9.80 -2.47 -4.73
CA PRO A 95 10.23 -3.28 -3.58
C PRO A 95 10.29 -2.49 -2.28
N GLU A 96 10.78 -1.24 -2.34
CA GLU A 96 10.90 -0.36 -1.17
C GLU A 96 9.54 -0.05 -0.53
N LEU A 97 8.48 0.08 -1.32
CA LEU A 97 7.14 0.31 -0.78
C LEU A 97 6.66 -0.90 0.03
N THR A 98 6.99 -2.11 -0.40
CA THR A 98 6.66 -3.34 0.33
C THR A 98 7.32 -3.34 1.72
N VAL A 99 8.58 -2.91 1.81
CA VAL A 99 9.31 -2.79 3.08
C VAL A 99 8.69 -1.71 3.97
N TYR A 100 8.47 -0.50 3.43
CA TYR A 100 7.86 0.59 4.19
C TYR A 100 6.45 0.27 4.68
N ASN A 101 5.62 -0.37 3.85
CA ASN A 101 4.26 -0.75 4.23
C ASN A 101 4.21 -1.88 5.28
N ALA A 102 5.28 -2.67 5.40
CA ALA A 102 5.39 -3.69 6.43
C ALA A 102 5.50 -3.09 7.85
N ILE A 103 6.07 -1.89 7.98
CA ILE A 103 6.30 -1.23 9.28
C ILE A 103 4.97 -0.93 9.99
N PRO A 104 4.06 -0.11 9.44
CA PRO A 104 2.79 0.20 10.10
C PRO A 104 1.91 -1.05 10.27
N THR A 105 2.03 -2.04 9.38
CA THR A 105 1.33 -3.32 9.51
C THR A 105 1.81 -4.09 10.74
N ALA A 106 3.13 -4.16 10.95
CA ALA A 106 3.72 -4.79 12.13
C ALA A 106 3.33 -4.06 13.43
N GLU A 107 3.33 -2.73 13.41
CA GLU A 107 2.90 -1.91 14.56
C GLU A 107 1.42 -2.12 14.88
N GLY A 108 0.56 -2.19 13.87
CA GLY A 108 -0.86 -2.53 14.04
C GLY A 108 -1.05 -3.91 14.66
N CYS A 109 -0.27 -4.92 14.24
CA CYS A 109 -0.29 -6.26 14.85
C CYS A 109 0.11 -6.21 16.34
N ILE A 110 1.14 -5.43 16.69
CA ILE A 110 1.55 -5.26 18.10
C ILE A 110 0.43 -4.57 18.89
N GLY A 111 -0.20 -3.52 18.34
CA GLY A 111 -1.33 -2.86 18.95
C GLY A 111 -2.48 -3.81 19.26
N ILE A 112 -2.84 -4.68 18.32
CA ILE A 112 -3.87 -5.74 18.52
C ILE A 112 -3.42 -6.72 19.60
N LEU A 113 -2.18 -7.21 19.56
CA LEU A 113 -1.66 -8.12 20.58
C LEU A 113 -1.74 -7.52 21.99
N LEU A 114 -1.41 -6.25 22.15
CA LEU A 114 -1.48 -5.56 23.45
C LEU A 114 -2.92 -5.33 23.91
N ALA A 115 -3.85 -5.05 23.00
CA ALA A 115 -5.26 -4.84 23.30
C ALA A 115 -5.98 -6.15 23.69
N GLU A 116 -5.66 -7.26 23.00
CA GLU A 116 -6.33 -8.55 23.20
C GLU A 116 -5.75 -9.38 24.37
N ARG A 117 -4.62 -8.98 24.93
CA ARG A 117 -3.93 -9.74 25.99
C ARG A 117 -3.99 -9.02 27.33
N THR A 118 -4.16 -9.82 28.39
CA THR A 118 -4.08 -9.35 29.79
C THR A 118 -2.66 -9.39 30.36
N ARG A 119 -1.67 -9.82 29.57
CA ARG A 119 -0.27 -10.00 29.98
C ARG A 119 0.66 -9.19 29.10
N THR A 120 1.80 -8.79 29.65
CA THR A 120 2.89 -8.15 28.90
C THR A 120 3.43 -9.04 27.78
N LEU A 121 4.01 -8.45 26.74
CA LEU A 121 4.73 -9.19 25.69
C LEU A 121 6.10 -9.67 26.16
N TRP A 122 6.71 -8.99 27.12
CA TRP A 122 7.99 -9.39 27.70
C TRP A 122 7.94 -10.80 28.26
N GLY A 123 8.88 -11.67 27.89
CA GLY A 123 8.96 -13.07 28.31
C GLY A 123 7.88 -13.98 27.71
N THR A 124 7.01 -13.47 26.84
CA THR A 124 5.97 -14.25 26.19
C THR A 124 6.54 -15.06 25.02
N ASN A 125 6.14 -16.33 24.91
CA ASN A 125 6.44 -17.16 23.75
C ASN A 125 5.45 -16.83 22.62
N LEU A 126 5.96 -16.42 21.46
CA LEU A 126 5.17 -16.07 20.27
C LEU A 126 5.62 -16.90 19.09
N LEU A 127 4.66 -17.50 18.38
CA LEU A 127 4.90 -18.17 17.11
C LEU A 127 4.52 -17.25 15.96
N LEU A 128 5.51 -16.93 15.12
CA LEU A 128 5.33 -16.10 13.93
C LEU A 128 5.27 -16.98 12.68
N LEU A 129 4.10 -17.04 12.05
CA LEU A 129 3.88 -17.83 10.85
C LEU A 129 4.17 -16.99 9.58
N GLY A 130 5.32 -17.26 8.96
CA GLY A 130 5.83 -16.56 7.80
C GLY A 130 6.87 -15.49 8.15
N PHE A 131 7.91 -15.36 7.31
CA PHE A 131 9.01 -14.40 7.50
C PHE A 131 9.26 -13.60 6.23
N GLY A 132 8.16 -13.10 5.63
CA GLY A 132 8.18 -12.07 4.60
C GLY A 132 8.40 -10.68 5.21
N PRO A 133 8.29 -9.58 4.43
CA PRO A 133 8.55 -8.22 4.93
C PRO A 133 7.81 -7.88 6.23
N VAL A 134 6.54 -8.22 6.35
CA VAL A 134 5.77 -7.99 7.59
C VAL A 134 6.28 -8.85 8.74
N GLY A 135 6.56 -10.15 8.48
CA GLY A 135 7.11 -11.06 9.50
C GLY A 135 8.47 -10.59 10.02
N GLN A 136 9.34 -10.10 9.15
CA GLN A 136 10.65 -9.53 9.53
C GLN A 136 10.48 -8.27 10.39
N ALA A 137 9.65 -7.33 9.94
CA ALA A 137 9.38 -6.10 10.67
C ALA A 137 8.74 -6.37 12.04
N LEU A 138 7.82 -7.34 12.11
CA LEU A 138 7.13 -7.74 13.34
C LEU A 138 8.05 -8.50 14.28
N GLY A 139 8.79 -9.49 13.77
CA GLY A 139 9.69 -10.33 14.58
C GLY A 139 10.75 -9.51 15.29
N ALA A 140 11.44 -8.60 14.57
CA ALA A 140 12.44 -7.71 15.15
C ALA A 140 11.84 -6.83 16.27
N ARG A 141 10.64 -6.29 16.08
CA ARG A 141 9.96 -5.45 17.11
C ARG A 141 9.51 -6.24 18.32
N LEU A 142 8.98 -7.46 18.11
CA LEU A 142 8.58 -8.33 19.21
C LEU A 142 9.77 -8.79 20.04
N ALA A 143 10.89 -9.14 19.38
CA ALA A 143 12.14 -9.46 20.08
C ALA A 143 12.67 -8.26 20.89
N ALA A 144 12.63 -7.05 20.32
CA ALA A 144 13.02 -5.82 21.02
C ALA A 144 12.11 -5.50 22.23
N LEU A 145 10.85 -5.94 22.21
CA LEU A 145 9.93 -5.89 23.35
C LEU A 145 10.17 -7.02 24.38
N GLY A 146 11.19 -7.84 24.18
CA GLY A 146 11.57 -8.93 25.08
C GLY A 146 10.71 -10.18 24.96
N ALA A 147 9.98 -10.37 23.84
CA ALA A 147 9.26 -11.61 23.58
C ALA A 147 10.21 -12.69 23.06
N ASN A 148 9.91 -13.97 23.38
CA ASN A 148 10.58 -15.13 22.82
C ASN A 148 9.89 -15.48 21.49
N VAL A 149 10.47 -15.06 20.36
CA VAL A 149 9.86 -15.23 19.05
C VAL A 149 10.38 -16.48 18.36
N THR A 150 9.47 -17.40 18.04
CA THR A 150 9.76 -18.56 17.19
C THR A 150 9.20 -18.30 15.80
N VAL A 151 10.02 -18.46 14.76
CA VAL A 151 9.61 -18.22 13.36
C VAL A 151 9.40 -19.56 12.65
N CYS A 152 8.23 -19.68 11.99
CA CYS A 152 7.97 -20.76 11.05
C CYS A 152 7.90 -20.21 9.62
N ALA A 153 8.83 -20.61 8.75
CA ALA A 153 8.89 -20.18 7.37
C ALA A 153 9.23 -21.33 6.41
N ARG A 154 8.62 -21.30 5.21
CA ARG A 154 8.83 -22.36 4.20
C ARG A 154 10.21 -22.28 3.55
N ARG A 155 10.69 -21.08 3.25
CA ARG A 155 11.96 -20.87 2.57
C ARG A 155 13.14 -20.92 3.53
N ALA A 156 14.19 -21.64 3.15
CA ALA A 156 15.38 -21.82 3.98
C ALA A 156 16.08 -20.50 4.31
N GLU A 157 16.18 -19.60 3.32
CA GLU A 157 16.80 -18.29 3.53
C GLU A 157 16.04 -17.42 4.54
N GLN A 158 14.71 -17.59 4.63
CA GLN A 158 13.92 -16.88 5.64
C GLN A 158 14.15 -17.42 7.05
N ARG A 159 14.35 -18.74 7.19
CA ARG A 159 14.69 -19.34 8.48
C ARG A 159 16.07 -18.91 8.93
N ALA A 160 17.07 -18.99 8.05
CA ALA A 160 18.43 -18.54 8.34
C ALA A 160 18.47 -17.04 8.73
N LEU A 161 17.70 -16.19 8.03
CA LEU A 161 17.58 -14.78 8.40
C LEU A 161 16.93 -14.62 9.81
N ALA A 162 15.91 -15.40 10.13
CA ALA A 162 15.29 -15.35 11.45
C ALA A 162 16.23 -15.77 12.58
N GLU A 163 17.10 -16.76 12.33
CA GLU A 163 18.11 -17.22 13.28
C GLU A 163 19.25 -16.20 13.51
N SER A 164 19.44 -15.27 12.58
CA SER A 164 20.49 -14.24 12.66
C SER A 164 20.06 -12.97 13.37
N LEU A 165 18.79 -12.84 13.74
CA LEU A 165 18.21 -11.66 14.39
C LEU A 165 17.95 -11.87 15.87
#